data_41bcb1d501879fd0d1cf31ef6d8a3cd5
#
_entry.id   41bcb1d501879fd0d1cf31ef6d8a3cd5
#
_cell.length_a   1.000
_cell.length_b   1.000
_cell.length_c   1.000
_cell.angle_alpha   90.00
_cell.angle_beta   90.00
_cell.angle_gamma   90.00
#
_symmetry.space_group_name_H-M   'P 1'
#
loop_
_entity.id
_entity.type
_entity.pdbx_description
1 polymer ?
#
loop_
_entity_poly.entity_id
_entity_poly.type
_entity_poly.pdbx_seq_one_letter_code
_entity_poly.pdbx_strand_id
1 'polypeptide(L)' 'MTKIITCSELRYRTLAELEALFRTLQIELGRTTPGSRERADVLASLESVRHVMAARLTRQPKP' A
#
# COMPACT_ATOMS: atom_id res chain seq x y z
N MET A 1 -16.44 4.57 -4.86
CA MET A 1 -15.29 5.06 -5.64
C MET A 1 -14.00 4.75 -4.88
N THR A 2 -13.08 4.04 -5.51
CA THR A 2 -11.83 3.65 -4.86
C THR A 2 -10.88 4.84 -4.82
N LYS A 3 -10.38 5.15 -3.64
CA LYS A 3 -9.43 6.24 -3.47
C LYS A 3 -8.01 5.69 -3.56
N ILE A 4 -7.17 6.36 -4.34
CA ILE A 4 -5.75 6.00 -4.41
C ILE A 4 -5.05 6.54 -3.18
N ILE A 5 -4.36 5.64 -2.48
CA ILE A 5 -3.61 6.01 -1.29
C ILE A 5 -2.22 6.48 -1.73
N THR A 6 -1.86 7.70 -1.33
CA THR A 6 -0.57 8.28 -1.71
C THR A 6 0.49 8.04 -0.65
N CYS A 7 1.75 8.16 -1.06
CA CYS A 7 2.87 8.02 -0.10
C CYS A 7 2.79 9.06 1.01
N SER A 8 2.32 10.27 0.70
CA SER A 8 2.19 11.31 1.71
C SER A 8 1.25 10.90 2.84
N GLU A 9 0.14 10.25 2.51
CA GLU A 9 -0.81 9.79 3.52
C GLU A 9 -0.22 8.69 4.39
N LEU A 10 0.67 7.89 3.83
CA LEU A 10 1.24 6.73 4.52
C LEU A 10 2.42 7.09 5.43
N ARG A 11 2.99 8.29 5.27
CA ARG A 11 4.18 8.67 6.03
C ARG A 11 3.98 8.68 7.53
N TYR A 12 2.76 8.90 7.98
CA TYR A 12 2.44 8.99 9.40
C TYR A 12 1.90 7.69 9.98
N ARG A 13 1.85 6.64 9.18
CA ARG A 13 1.37 5.34 9.65
C ARG A 13 2.50 4.52 10.25
N THR A 14 2.17 3.71 11.24
CA THR A 14 3.15 2.78 11.81
C THR A 14 3.39 1.64 10.82
N LEU A 15 4.51 0.94 11.01
CA LEU A 15 4.82 -0.21 10.16
C LEU A 15 3.72 -1.28 10.26
N ALA A 16 3.20 -1.51 11.48
CA ALA A 16 2.13 -2.47 11.66
C ALA A 16 0.86 -2.07 10.89
N GLU A 17 0.55 -0.78 10.87
CA GLU A 17 -0.58 -0.27 10.11
C GLU A 17 -0.36 -0.45 8.61
N LEU A 18 0.86 -0.21 8.15
CA LEU A 18 1.20 -0.39 6.74
C LEU A 18 1.07 -1.85 6.32
N GLU A 19 1.53 -2.76 7.16
CA GLU A 19 1.41 -4.18 6.88
C GLU A 19 -0.05 -4.62 6.81
N ALA A 20 -0.87 -4.14 7.73
CA ALA A 20 -2.29 -4.45 7.73
C ALA A 20 -2.97 -3.90 6.48
N LEU A 21 -2.63 -2.68 6.11
CA LEU A 21 -3.18 -2.04 4.91
C LEU A 21 -2.77 -2.80 3.65
N PHE A 22 -1.50 -3.20 3.59
CA PHE A 22 -1.00 -3.97 2.45
C PHE A 22 -1.79 -5.27 2.27
N ARG A 23 -2.03 -5.97 3.38
CA ARG A 23 -2.80 -7.21 3.35
C ARG A 23 -4.23 -6.98 2.88
N THR A 24 -4.87 -5.92 3.39
CA THR A 24 -6.21 -5.56 2.99
C THR A 24 -6.29 -5.27 1.49
N LEU A 25 -5.30 -4.52 0.98
CA LEU A 25 -5.27 -4.19 -0.45
C LEU A 25 -5.06 -5.42 -1.31
N GLN A 26 -4.27 -6.39 -0.84
CA GLN A 26 -4.09 -7.63 -1.58
C GLN A 26 -5.40 -8.41 -1.68
N ILE A 27 -6.18 -8.43 -0.61
CA ILE A 27 -7.48 -9.07 -0.62
C ILE A 27 -8.41 -8.38 -1.61
N GLU A 28 -8.42 -7.05 -1.59
CA GLU A 28 -9.25 -6.28 -2.50
C GLU A 28 -8.83 -6.50 -3.95
N LEU A 29 -7.54 -6.62 -4.20
CA LEU A 29 -7.05 -6.88 -5.55
C LEU A 29 -7.64 -8.17 -6.09
N GLY A 30 -7.74 -9.21 -5.25
CA GLY A 30 -8.33 -10.48 -5.64
C GLY A 30 -9.81 -10.40 -5.95
N ARG A 31 -10.47 -9.35 -5.49
CA ARG A 31 -11.90 -9.14 -5.73
C ARG A 31 -12.18 -8.26 -6.95
N THR A 32 -11.17 -7.61 -7.49
CA THR A 32 -11.37 -6.72 -8.63
C THR A 32 -11.38 -7.49 -9.93
N THR A 33 -12.11 -6.96 -10.90
CA THR A 33 -12.14 -7.53 -12.24
C THR A 33 -10.87 -7.18 -12.99
N PRO A 34 -10.24 -8.15 -13.67
CA PRO A 34 -9.05 -7.85 -14.48
C PRO A 34 -9.34 -6.75 -15.50
N GLY A 35 -8.44 -5.78 -15.58
CA GLY A 35 -8.57 -4.67 -16.51
C GLY A 35 -9.47 -3.54 -16.05
N SER A 36 -10.06 -3.64 -14.86
CA SER A 36 -10.93 -2.58 -14.34
C SER A 36 -10.10 -1.42 -13.78
N ARG A 37 -10.75 -0.25 -13.69
CA ARG A 37 -10.11 0.91 -13.07
C ARG A 37 -9.86 0.66 -11.58
N GLU A 38 -10.76 -0.03 -10.92
CA GLU A 38 -10.60 -0.36 -9.51
C GLU A 38 -9.32 -1.17 -9.28
N ARG A 39 -9.05 -2.11 -10.18
CA ARG A 39 -7.84 -2.90 -10.07
C ARG A 39 -6.60 -2.04 -10.22
N ALA A 40 -6.63 -1.09 -11.15
CA ALA A 40 -5.52 -0.15 -11.35
C ALA A 40 -5.31 0.71 -10.11
N ASP A 41 -6.39 1.18 -9.49
CA ASP A 41 -6.32 2.00 -8.28
C ASP A 41 -5.75 1.19 -7.11
N VAL A 42 -6.17 -0.06 -6.96
CA VAL A 42 -5.65 -0.92 -5.89
C VAL A 42 -4.18 -1.20 -6.11
N LEU A 43 -3.77 -1.45 -7.34
CA LEU A 43 -2.36 -1.69 -7.65
C LEU A 43 -1.51 -0.45 -7.36
N ALA A 44 -2.00 0.74 -7.69
CA ALA A 44 -1.30 1.97 -7.39
C ALA A 44 -1.15 2.15 -5.87
N SER A 45 -2.19 1.84 -5.12
CA SER A 45 -2.15 1.92 -3.66
C SER A 45 -1.15 0.92 -3.08
N LEU A 46 -1.12 -0.30 -3.60
CA LEU A 46 -0.15 -1.31 -3.17
C LEU A 46 1.28 -0.84 -3.42
N GLU A 47 1.54 -0.22 -4.57
CA GLU A 47 2.86 0.31 -4.87
C GLU A 47 3.26 1.39 -3.86
N SER A 48 2.32 2.27 -3.50
CA SER A 48 2.59 3.32 -2.52
C SER A 48 2.94 2.72 -1.16
N VAL A 49 2.18 1.72 -0.72
CA VAL A 49 2.44 1.07 0.57
C VAL A 49 3.80 0.38 0.54
N ARG A 50 4.11 -0.35 -0.52
CA ARG A 50 5.39 -1.04 -0.65
C ARG A 50 6.55 -0.06 -0.61
N HIS A 51 6.40 1.06 -1.31
CA HIS A 51 7.45 2.08 -1.37
C HIS A 51 7.74 2.65 0.03
N VAL A 52 6.69 2.98 0.77
CA VAL A 52 6.86 3.54 2.12
C VAL A 52 7.44 2.50 3.06
N MET A 53 6.99 1.26 2.98
CA MET A 53 7.53 0.18 3.82
C MET A 53 9.01 -0.05 3.55
N ALA A 54 9.38 -0.10 2.28
CA ALA A 54 10.78 -0.28 1.90
C ALA A 54 11.65 0.86 2.40
N ALA A 55 11.16 2.10 2.28
CA ALA A 55 11.89 3.26 2.77
C ALA A 55 12.11 3.20 4.27
N ARG A 56 11.12 2.75 5.02
CA ARG A 56 11.25 2.62 6.46
C ARG A 56 12.23 1.55 6.87
N LEU A 57 12.19 0.42 6.19
CA LEU A 57 13.11 -0.68 6.48
C LEU A 57 14.55 -0.26 6.18
N THR A 58 14.74 0.52 5.13
CA THR A 58 16.07 1.03 4.75
C THR A 58 16.59 2.03 5.76
N ARG A 59 15.71 2.81 6.38
CA ARG A 59 16.09 3.84 7.33
C ARG A 59 16.41 3.32 8.72
N GLN A 60 15.96 2.13 9.05
CA GLN A 60 16.23 1.59 10.37
C GLN A 60 17.71 1.33 10.55
N PRO A 61 18.30 1.87 11.64
CA PRO A 61 19.71 1.61 11.88
C PRO A 61 19.91 0.13 12.19
N LYS A 62 20.92 -0.44 11.60
CA LYS A 62 21.24 -1.82 11.86
C LYS A 62 21.94 -1.94 13.22
N PRO A 63 21.62 -2.96 13.98
CA PRO A 63 22.30 -3.20 15.24
C PRO A 63 23.76 -3.51 15.04
#